data_191b469bbdbd81cfaa2a3d706f6d3c97
#
_entry.id   191b469bbdbd81cfaa2a3d706f6d3c97
#
_cell.length_a   1.000
_cell.length_b   1.000
_cell.length_c   1.000
_cell.angle_alpha   90.00
_cell.angle_beta   90.00
_cell.angle_gamma   90.00
#
_symmetry.space_group_name_H-M   'P 1'
#
loop_
_entity.id
_entity.type
_entity.pdbx_description
1 polymer ?
#
loop_
_entity_poly.entity_id
_entity_poly.type
_entity_poly.pdbx_seq_one_letter_code
_entity_poly.pdbx_strand_id
1 'polypeptide(L)'
;MNTSDKPLQVLLVVCGGIAAYKAVLTLRELQKHGCDVRVAMTKAACEFVGPQTFAAISGHDVYTELFTHNSTIAHIELADWAEVSVVVPATANIMAKLAAGIADDLVSSTLLAVHTPVVIAPAMNVHMWQARSTQVNVNTLRSWGYYVVEPACGHLACGYNATGKLVDPIELAWYVMCIARCASADLAGKTVVITAGPTREALDPIRFISNHATGKLGYMLARAACAQKARVVLISGPSVLPRPFVDSFISVVDGKQMYEATLEAAKSADVIICTAAVGDWRAETVAPQKIKKPHGEFMSHAEDSSSVSLDCAGGTHAQNPKSYTLRLVENPDILQTVARLYPQKIVIGFAAETEDVEHNAAEKLKFKQCTCIIANDVSKAESTFGAQTDKITIVYPDRLIHHDTQELPEVARVILNEVKSLLHIQTSA
;
A
#
# COMPACT_ATOMS: atom_id res chain seq x y z
N MET A 1 10.21 -8.11 28.13
CA MET A 1 10.99 -7.34 27.15
C MET A 1 10.20 -7.38 25.86
N ASN A 2 9.65 -6.23 25.46
CA ASN A 2 8.90 -6.14 24.22
C ASN A 2 9.82 -6.44 23.04
N THR A 3 9.41 -7.33 22.15
CA THR A 3 10.11 -7.74 20.92
C THR A 3 10.18 -6.62 19.86
N SER A 4 9.83 -5.37 20.21
CA SER A 4 9.70 -4.22 19.31
C SER A 4 10.96 -3.36 19.14
N ASP A 5 12.06 -3.64 19.88
CA ASP A 5 13.24 -2.77 19.88
C ASP A 5 14.39 -3.23 18.96
N LYS A 6 14.30 -4.42 18.36
CA LYS A 6 15.37 -4.92 17.48
C LYS A 6 15.08 -4.51 16.03
N PRO A 7 16.04 -3.89 15.32
CA PRO A 7 15.93 -3.59 13.89
C PRO A 7 15.63 -4.85 13.08
N LEU A 8 14.73 -4.75 12.09
CA LEU A 8 14.47 -5.84 11.15
C LEU A 8 15.73 -6.12 10.33
N GLN A 9 16.18 -7.36 10.33
CA GLN A 9 17.41 -7.81 9.66
C GLN A 9 17.10 -8.22 8.21
N VAL A 10 17.57 -7.41 7.25
CA VAL A 10 17.31 -7.58 5.83
C VAL A 10 18.58 -7.93 5.07
N LEU A 11 18.59 -9.06 4.38
CA LEU A 11 19.66 -9.39 3.43
C LEU A 11 19.31 -8.84 2.04
N LEU A 12 20.04 -7.82 1.61
CA LEU A 12 19.93 -7.23 0.27
C LEU A 12 20.87 -7.94 -0.69
N VAL A 13 20.33 -8.69 -1.63
CA VAL A 13 21.10 -9.43 -2.64
C VAL A 13 21.05 -8.67 -3.96
N VAL A 14 22.22 -8.27 -4.48
CA VAL A 14 22.32 -7.48 -5.71
C VAL A 14 22.91 -8.31 -6.85
N CYS A 15 22.16 -8.40 -7.96
CA CYS A 15 22.61 -9.10 -9.16
C CYS A 15 22.99 -8.15 -10.29
N GLY A 16 23.82 -8.64 -11.23
CA GLY A 16 24.40 -7.84 -12.31
C GLY A 16 23.39 -7.42 -13.37
N GLY A 17 23.06 -6.13 -13.39
CA GLY A 17 22.20 -5.50 -14.37
C GLY A 17 22.15 -4.00 -14.18
N ILE A 18 21.75 -3.25 -15.21
CA ILE A 18 21.72 -1.78 -15.15
C ILE A 18 20.87 -1.25 -13.97
N ALA A 19 19.85 -1.99 -13.55
CA ALA A 19 18.99 -1.62 -12.44
C ALA A 19 19.67 -1.78 -11.05
N ALA A 20 20.91 -2.26 -10.96
CA ALA A 20 21.65 -2.41 -9.70
C ALA A 20 21.78 -1.08 -8.92
N TYR A 21 21.83 0.09 -9.60
CA TYR A 21 21.85 1.38 -8.93
C TYR A 21 20.58 1.62 -8.09
N LYS A 22 19.44 1.01 -8.45
CA LYS A 22 18.20 1.12 -7.70
C LYS A 22 18.21 0.30 -6.40
N ALA A 23 19.04 -0.74 -6.31
CA ALA A 23 19.26 -1.45 -5.07
C ALA A 23 19.80 -0.52 -3.97
N VAL A 24 20.61 0.48 -4.34
CA VAL A 24 21.07 1.54 -3.42
C VAL A 24 19.90 2.36 -2.87
N LEU A 25 18.91 2.66 -3.71
CA LEU A 25 17.71 3.40 -3.29
C LEU A 25 16.84 2.54 -2.35
N THR A 26 16.69 1.24 -2.66
CA THR A 26 15.98 0.28 -1.79
C THR A 26 16.68 0.14 -0.45
N LEU A 27 18.01 0.03 -0.42
CA LEU A 27 18.79 0.01 0.81
C LEU A 27 18.50 1.24 1.68
N ARG A 28 18.61 2.44 1.10
CA ARG A 28 18.34 3.69 1.84
C ARG A 28 16.92 3.78 2.36
N GLU A 29 15.96 3.28 1.61
CA GLU A 29 14.56 3.29 2.04
C GLU A 29 14.34 2.32 3.21
N LEU A 30 14.89 1.12 3.16
CA LEU A 30 14.86 0.17 4.29
C LEU A 30 15.48 0.77 5.55
N GLN A 31 16.64 1.43 5.43
CA GLN A 31 17.31 2.09 6.57
C GLN A 31 16.49 3.25 7.16
N LYS A 32 15.79 4.04 6.35
CA LYS A 32 14.87 5.10 6.85
C LYS A 32 13.76 4.53 7.74
N HIS A 33 13.42 3.28 7.53
CA HIS A 33 12.44 2.55 8.34
C HIS A 33 13.07 1.70 9.44
N GLY A 34 14.32 1.99 9.81
CA GLY A 34 14.99 1.36 10.94
C GLY A 34 15.46 -0.09 10.69
N CYS A 35 15.50 -0.56 9.43
CA CYS A 35 16.03 -1.88 9.13
C CYS A 35 17.57 -1.90 9.24
N ASP A 36 18.11 -3.00 9.79
CA ASP A 36 19.52 -3.36 9.66
C ASP A 36 19.70 -4.14 8.35
N VAL A 37 20.60 -3.67 7.46
CA VAL A 37 20.72 -4.22 6.10
C VAL A 37 22.14 -4.66 5.83
N ARG A 38 22.35 -5.97 5.59
CA ARG A 38 23.60 -6.51 5.05
C ARG A 38 23.46 -6.76 3.55
N VAL A 39 24.57 -6.65 2.82
CA VAL A 39 24.55 -6.69 1.36
C VAL A 39 25.44 -7.82 0.84
N ALA A 40 24.88 -8.67 -0.03
CA ALA A 40 25.60 -9.66 -0.82
C ALA A 40 25.48 -9.33 -2.31
N MET A 41 26.58 -9.40 -3.05
CA MET A 41 26.60 -9.04 -4.46
C MET A 41 27.16 -10.19 -5.30
N THR A 42 26.55 -10.40 -6.48
CA THR A 42 27.19 -11.24 -7.49
C THR A 42 28.40 -10.52 -8.08
N LYS A 43 29.40 -11.27 -8.57
CA LYS A 43 30.55 -10.69 -9.27
C LYS A 43 30.12 -9.74 -10.41
N ALA A 44 29.09 -10.12 -11.17
CA ALA A 44 28.53 -9.27 -12.23
C ALA A 44 27.88 -7.99 -11.70
N ALA A 45 27.37 -7.95 -10.48
CA ALA A 45 26.80 -6.75 -9.88
C ALA A 45 27.86 -5.69 -9.58
N CYS A 46 29.08 -6.12 -9.22
CA CYS A 46 30.20 -5.24 -8.92
C CYS A 46 30.67 -4.41 -10.15
N GLU A 47 30.36 -4.89 -11.37
CA GLU A 47 30.65 -4.14 -12.61
C GLU A 47 29.68 -2.95 -12.84
N PHE A 48 28.48 -2.99 -12.21
CA PHE A 48 27.50 -1.91 -12.35
C PHE A 48 27.52 -0.91 -11.20
N VAL A 49 27.74 -1.40 -9.97
CA VAL A 49 27.83 -0.56 -8.76
C VAL A 49 28.91 -1.16 -7.86
N GLY A 50 29.91 -0.36 -7.52
CA GLY A 50 31.01 -0.81 -6.67
C GLY A 50 30.53 -1.20 -5.26
N PRO A 51 31.09 -2.28 -4.65
CA PRO A 51 30.76 -2.72 -3.27
C PRO A 51 30.91 -1.60 -2.24
N GLN A 52 31.88 -0.71 -2.41
CA GLN A 52 32.11 0.43 -1.52
C GLN A 52 30.90 1.37 -1.39
N THR A 53 30.09 1.51 -2.46
CA THR A 53 28.85 2.30 -2.38
C THR A 53 27.88 1.71 -1.37
N PHE A 54 27.70 0.39 -1.41
CA PHE A 54 26.83 -0.31 -0.46
C PHE A 54 27.41 -0.34 0.94
N ALA A 55 28.71 -0.57 1.09
CA ALA A 55 29.39 -0.56 2.40
C ALA A 55 29.25 0.80 3.10
N ALA A 56 29.51 1.89 2.38
CA ALA A 56 29.41 3.25 2.94
C ALA A 56 27.99 3.63 3.37
N ILE A 57 26.95 3.08 2.71
CA ILE A 57 25.56 3.39 3.02
C ILE A 57 25.00 2.45 4.08
N SER A 58 25.28 1.13 4.00
CA SER A 58 24.79 0.15 4.96
C SER A 58 25.49 0.26 6.33
N GLY A 59 26.74 0.71 6.34
CA GLY A 59 27.59 0.68 7.52
C GLY A 59 28.20 -0.71 7.80
N HIS A 60 28.02 -1.66 6.87
CA HIS A 60 28.52 -3.03 6.97
C HIS A 60 29.41 -3.38 5.78
N ASP A 61 30.28 -4.38 5.96
CA ASP A 61 31.03 -4.97 4.87
C ASP A 61 30.08 -5.62 3.85
N VAL A 62 30.47 -5.57 2.57
CA VAL A 62 29.73 -6.16 1.46
C VAL A 62 30.33 -7.52 1.09
N TYR A 63 29.51 -8.52 1.00
CA TYR A 63 29.91 -9.89 0.70
C TYR A 63 29.87 -10.12 -0.82
N THR A 64 31.02 -10.47 -1.42
CA THR A 64 31.14 -10.63 -2.89
C THR A 64 31.67 -12.00 -3.28
N GLU A 65 32.37 -12.69 -2.40
CA GLU A 65 33.05 -13.96 -2.67
C GLU A 65 32.74 -15.01 -1.60
N LEU A 66 32.68 -16.27 -2.02
CA LEU A 66 32.37 -17.42 -1.15
C LEU A 66 33.50 -17.68 -0.14
N PHE A 67 34.74 -17.44 -0.55
CA PHE A 67 35.94 -17.68 0.24
C PHE A 67 36.67 -16.34 0.51
N THR A 68 36.43 -15.75 1.67
CA THR A 68 37.10 -14.58 2.14
C THR A 68 37.97 -14.92 3.35
N HIS A 69 39.09 -14.20 3.54
CA HIS A 69 40.09 -14.49 4.60
C HIS A 69 39.55 -14.40 6.04
N ASN A 70 38.37 -13.78 6.27
CA ASN A 70 37.84 -13.44 7.60
C ASN A 70 36.55 -14.20 7.99
N SER A 71 35.95 -15.00 7.13
CA SER A 71 34.73 -15.76 7.45
C SER A 71 34.82 -17.15 6.84
N THR A 72 34.73 -18.17 7.68
CA THR A 72 34.82 -19.58 7.25
C THR A 72 33.54 -20.05 6.55
N ILE A 73 32.34 -19.44 6.82
CA ILE A 73 31.05 -19.91 6.29
C ILE A 73 30.10 -18.72 6.07
N ALA A 74 30.56 -17.72 5.32
CA ALA A 74 29.83 -16.47 5.10
C ALA A 74 28.38 -16.65 4.59
N HIS A 75 28.14 -17.64 3.72
CA HIS A 75 26.80 -17.90 3.16
C HIS A 75 25.81 -18.41 4.22
N ILE A 76 26.28 -19.22 5.19
CA ILE A 76 25.44 -19.68 6.30
C ILE A 76 25.18 -18.54 7.29
N GLU A 77 26.25 -17.78 7.66
CA GLU A 77 26.12 -16.64 8.55
C GLU A 77 25.07 -15.61 8.05
N LEU A 78 25.09 -15.32 6.74
CA LEU A 78 24.10 -14.41 6.13
C LEU A 78 22.71 -14.99 6.12
N ALA A 79 22.58 -16.29 5.83
CA ALA A 79 21.30 -17.00 5.77
C ALA A 79 20.62 -17.06 7.15
N ASP A 80 21.40 -17.35 8.20
CA ASP A 80 20.90 -17.44 9.57
C ASP A 80 20.61 -16.07 10.19
N TRP A 81 21.37 -15.04 9.76
CA TRP A 81 21.18 -13.69 10.26
C TRP A 81 19.91 -13.02 9.72
N ALA A 82 19.52 -13.30 8.47
CA ALA A 82 18.45 -12.60 7.78
C ALA A 82 17.04 -13.03 8.25
N GLU A 83 16.22 -12.09 8.64
CA GLU A 83 14.77 -12.30 8.88
C GLU A 83 13.97 -12.25 7.58
N VAL A 84 14.50 -11.58 6.56
CA VAL A 84 13.98 -11.57 5.19
C VAL A 84 15.12 -11.28 4.22
N SER A 85 15.05 -11.89 3.04
CA SER A 85 16.00 -11.63 1.94
C SER A 85 15.29 -10.97 0.77
N VAL A 86 15.94 -10.00 0.09
CA VAL A 86 15.44 -9.40 -1.13
C VAL A 86 16.49 -9.42 -2.23
N VAL A 87 16.15 -10.02 -3.37
CA VAL A 87 17.00 -10.07 -4.57
C VAL A 87 16.61 -8.93 -5.50
N VAL A 88 17.43 -7.88 -5.56
CA VAL A 88 17.15 -6.66 -6.31
C VAL A 88 18.40 -6.02 -6.92
N PRO A 89 18.47 -5.90 -8.27
CA PRO A 89 17.58 -6.53 -9.23
C PRO A 89 17.84 -8.04 -9.31
N ALA A 90 16.78 -8.82 -9.53
CA ALA A 90 16.93 -10.22 -9.87
C ALA A 90 17.05 -10.38 -11.40
N THR A 91 18.15 -11.01 -11.84
CA THR A 91 18.35 -11.34 -13.25
C THR A 91 17.71 -12.68 -13.61
N ALA A 92 17.47 -12.92 -14.90
CA ALA A 92 17.03 -14.24 -15.37
C ALA A 92 18.00 -15.36 -14.94
N ASN A 93 19.31 -15.05 -14.88
CA ASN A 93 20.33 -15.99 -14.45
C ASN A 93 20.15 -16.44 -13.01
N ILE A 94 20.00 -15.50 -12.05
CA ILE A 94 19.83 -15.87 -10.63
C ILE A 94 18.51 -16.64 -10.44
N MET A 95 17.44 -16.25 -11.11
CA MET A 95 16.16 -16.98 -11.04
C MET A 95 16.28 -18.41 -11.58
N ALA A 96 17.03 -18.60 -12.66
CA ALA A 96 17.31 -19.93 -13.21
C ALA A 96 18.15 -20.78 -12.26
N LYS A 97 19.20 -20.21 -11.66
CA LYS A 97 20.02 -20.90 -10.65
C LYS A 97 19.18 -21.35 -9.46
N LEU A 98 18.36 -20.45 -8.91
CA LEU A 98 17.48 -20.77 -7.77
C LEU A 98 16.47 -21.86 -8.13
N ALA A 99 15.82 -21.77 -9.30
CA ALA A 99 14.85 -22.76 -9.77
C ALA A 99 15.48 -24.13 -10.10
N ALA A 100 16.80 -24.19 -10.30
CA ALA A 100 17.55 -25.42 -10.55
C ALA A 100 18.36 -25.91 -9.33
N GLY A 101 18.36 -25.17 -8.20
CA GLY A 101 19.15 -25.52 -7.02
C GLY A 101 20.67 -25.37 -7.21
N ILE A 102 21.12 -24.50 -8.12
CA ILE A 102 22.54 -24.27 -8.41
C ILE A 102 23.12 -23.30 -7.37
N ALA A 103 24.19 -23.72 -6.68
CA ALA A 103 24.88 -22.98 -5.62
C ALA A 103 26.39 -22.87 -5.95
N ASP A 104 26.73 -22.15 -7.02
CA ASP A 104 28.08 -22.05 -7.57
C ASP A 104 28.82 -20.74 -7.21
N ASP A 105 28.12 -19.83 -6.52
CA ASP A 105 28.68 -18.56 -6.01
C ASP A 105 28.13 -18.22 -4.61
N LEU A 106 28.66 -17.17 -3.97
CA LEU A 106 28.21 -16.76 -2.64
C LEU A 106 26.70 -16.49 -2.59
N VAL A 107 26.19 -15.78 -3.58
CA VAL A 107 24.77 -15.36 -3.62
C VAL A 107 23.86 -16.57 -3.75
N SER A 108 24.13 -17.45 -4.71
CA SER A 108 23.32 -18.66 -4.94
C SER A 108 23.42 -19.64 -3.77
N SER A 109 24.59 -19.79 -3.15
CA SER A 109 24.78 -20.62 -1.95
C SER A 109 24.02 -20.05 -0.74
N THR A 110 24.09 -18.73 -0.51
CA THR A 110 23.33 -18.06 0.57
C THR A 110 21.83 -18.25 0.38
N LEU A 111 21.33 -17.96 -0.82
CA LEU A 111 19.89 -18.06 -1.09
C LEU A 111 19.35 -19.49 -1.05
N LEU A 112 20.20 -20.49 -1.29
CA LEU A 112 19.82 -21.90 -1.10
C LEU A 112 19.75 -22.30 0.38
N ALA A 113 20.59 -21.65 1.23
CA ALA A 113 20.62 -21.90 2.67
C ALA A 113 19.56 -21.11 3.46
N VAL A 114 19.01 -20.02 2.90
CA VAL A 114 18.00 -19.17 3.57
C VAL A 114 16.72 -19.97 3.85
N HIS A 115 16.25 -19.89 5.10
CA HIS A 115 15.01 -20.51 5.57
C HIS A 115 13.90 -19.47 5.91
N THR A 116 14.23 -18.20 5.78
CA THR A 116 13.31 -17.07 5.95
C THR A 116 12.70 -16.62 4.61
N PRO A 117 11.65 -15.78 4.60
CA PRO A 117 11.02 -15.32 3.36
C PRO A 117 12.01 -14.68 2.39
N VAL A 118 11.88 -14.97 1.09
CA VAL A 118 12.68 -14.37 0.02
C VAL A 118 11.81 -13.65 -0.98
N VAL A 119 12.06 -12.35 -1.16
CA VAL A 119 11.44 -11.49 -2.17
C VAL A 119 12.35 -11.40 -3.39
N ILE A 120 11.80 -11.67 -4.57
CA ILE A 120 12.53 -11.59 -5.85
C ILE A 120 11.94 -10.45 -6.66
N ALA A 121 12.75 -9.42 -6.97
CA ALA A 121 12.38 -8.26 -7.77
C ALA A 121 13.08 -8.29 -9.14
N PRO A 122 12.45 -8.87 -10.19
CA PRO A 122 13.04 -9.03 -11.50
C PRO A 122 13.27 -7.69 -12.22
N ALA A 123 14.39 -7.61 -12.97
CA ALA A 123 14.63 -6.54 -13.91
C ALA A 123 15.43 -7.09 -15.10
N MET A 124 14.86 -7.01 -16.30
CA MET A 124 15.46 -7.52 -17.52
C MET A 124 14.79 -6.96 -18.77
N ASN A 125 15.36 -7.22 -19.93
CA ASN A 125 14.72 -6.94 -21.21
C ASN A 125 13.37 -7.69 -21.32
N VAL A 126 12.40 -7.12 -22.02
CA VAL A 126 11.05 -7.68 -22.19
C VAL A 126 11.06 -9.08 -22.80
N HIS A 127 11.92 -9.36 -23.79
CA HIS A 127 12.02 -10.67 -24.40
C HIS A 127 12.59 -11.72 -23.45
N MET A 128 13.53 -11.32 -22.58
CA MET A 128 14.04 -12.18 -21.52
C MET A 128 12.96 -12.50 -20.48
N TRP A 129 12.15 -11.49 -20.12
CA TRP A 129 11.03 -11.68 -19.19
C TRP A 129 9.97 -12.64 -19.76
N GLN A 130 9.60 -12.43 -21.03
CA GLN A 130 8.60 -13.24 -21.72
C GLN A 130 9.11 -14.62 -22.16
N ALA A 131 10.43 -14.87 -22.10
CA ALA A 131 10.97 -16.18 -22.47
C ALA A 131 10.33 -17.29 -21.67
N ARG A 132 9.96 -18.39 -22.37
CA ARG A 132 9.30 -19.55 -21.74
C ARG A 132 10.07 -20.08 -20.53
N SER A 133 11.41 -20.17 -20.64
CA SER A 133 12.29 -20.60 -19.56
C SER A 133 12.18 -19.69 -18.33
N THR A 134 12.16 -18.37 -18.53
CA THR A 134 12.01 -17.40 -17.44
C THR A 134 10.65 -17.56 -16.76
N GLN A 135 9.57 -17.70 -17.52
CA GLN A 135 8.22 -17.88 -16.96
C GLN A 135 8.06 -19.22 -16.22
N VAL A 136 8.69 -20.27 -16.71
CA VAL A 136 8.75 -21.56 -15.98
C VAL A 136 9.49 -21.39 -14.66
N ASN A 137 10.65 -20.74 -14.66
CA ASN A 137 11.41 -20.49 -13.42
C ASN A 137 10.62 -19.63 -12.42
N VAL A 138 9.95 -18.57 -12.88
CA VAL A 138 9.07 -17.73 -12.03
C VAL A 138 7.98 -18.57 -11.36
N ASN A 139 7.29 -19.43 -12.13
CA ASN A 139 6.22 -20.28 -11.60
C ASN A 139 6.77 -21.32 -10.61
N THR A 140 7.93 -21.90 -10.90
CA THR A 140 8.62 -22.82 -9.99
C THR A 140 8.95 -22.14 -8.66
N LEU A 141 9.58 -20.96 -8.71
CA LEU A 141 9.93 -20.21 -7.51
C LEU A 141 8.70 -19.82 -6.70
N ARG A 142 7.63 -19.37 -7.35
CA ARG A 142 6.34 -19.09 -6.67
C ARG A 142 5.75 -20.32 -5.99
N SER A 143 5.80 -21.47 -6.65
CA SER A 143 5.30 -22.74 -6.08
C SER A 143 6.09 -23.18 -4.84
N TRP A 144 7.36 -22.78 -4.73
CA TRP A 144 8.22 -23.03 -3.56
C TRP A 144 8.09 -21.98 -2.47
N GLY A 145 7.20 -20.99 -2.64
CA GLY A 145 6.92 -19.99 -1.61
C GLY A 145 7.71 -18.68 -1.75
N TYR A 146 8.54 -18.53 -2.78
CA TYR A 146 9.20 -17.25 -3.05
C TYR A 146 8.18 -16.17 -3.45
N TYR A 147 8.41 -14.96 -2.98
CA TYR A 147 7.58 -13.79 -3.31
C TYR A 147 8.13 -13.08 -4.55
N VAL A 148 7.72 -13.55 -5.73
CA VAL A 148 8.19 -12.97 -7.00
C VAL A 148 7.31 -11.81 -7.41
N VAL A 149 7.87 -10.58 -7.37
CA VAL A 149 7.20 -9.35 -7.79
C VAL A 149 7.16 -9.27 -9.31
N GLU A 150 6.02 -8.86 -9.89
CA GLU A 150 5.96 -8.59 -11.32
C GLU A 150 6.79 -7.34 -11.67
N PRO A 151 7.66 -7.40 -12.71
CA PRO A 151 8.37 -6.21 -13.14
C PRO A 151 7.42 -5.13 -13.68
N ALA A 152 7.75 -3.87 -13.43
CA ALA A 152 6.95 -2.74 -13.87
C ALA A 152 7.00 -2.57 -15.39
N CYS A 153 5.94 -1.93 -15.92
CA CYS A 153 5.90 -1.45 -17.30
C CYS A 153 6.56 -0.06 -17.40
N GLY A 154 7.26 0.22 -18.48
CA GLY A 154 7.85 1.54 -18.72
C GLY A 154 9.07 1.51 -19.63
N HIS A 155 9.73 2.66 -19.79
CA HIS A 155 10.95 2.76 -20.57
C HIS A 155 12.07 1.91 -19.99
N LEU A 156 12.56 0.99 -20.82
CA LEU A 156 13.71 0.13 -20.53
C LEU A 156 14.99 0.76 -21.10
N ALA A 157 16.14 0.43 -20.53
CA ALA A 157 17.44 0.92 -20.99
C ALA A 157 17.77 0.54 -22.46
N CYS A 158 17.13 -0.48 -22.99
CA CYS A 158 17.23 -0.92 -24.38
C CYS A 158 16.27 -0.19 -25.33
N GLY A 159 15.57 0.87 -24.89
CA GLY A 159 14.70 1.71 -25.72
C GLY A 159 13.25 1.25 -25.87
N TYR A 160 12.88 0.08 -25.34
CA TYR A 160 11.50 -0.39 -25.37
C TYR A 160 10.66 0.23 -24.24
N ASN A 161 9.38 0.51 -24.53
CA ASN A 161 8.40 0.82 -23.49
C ASN A 161 7.55 -0.45 -23.24
N ALA A 162 7.97 -1.25 -22.26
CA ALA A 162 7.43 -2.59 -22.05
C ALA A 162 7.63 -3.06 -20.60
N THR A 163 7.08 -4.24 -20.27
CA THR A 163 7.30 -4.93 -19.00
C THR A 163 8.73 -5.47 -18.91
N GLY A 164 9.39 -5.25 -17.78
CA GLY A 164 10.79 -5.67 -17.55
C GLY A 164 11.56 -4.69 -16.68
N LYS A 165 10.96 -3.54 -16.37
CA LYS A 165 11.55 -2.50 -15.52
C LYS A 165 11.50 -2.93 -14.04
N LEU A 166 12.60 -2.68 -13.31
CA LEU A 166 12.56 -2.83 -11.86
C LEU A 166 11.45 -1.95 -11.28
N VAL A 167 10.68 -2.52 -10.39
CA VAL A 167 9.64 -1.84 -9.60
C VAL A 167 10.19 -0.65 -8.83
N ASP A 168 9.29 0.17 -8.29
CA ASP A 168 9.67 1.32 -7.48
C ASP A 168 10.42 0.88 -6.21
N PRO A 169 11.60 1.43 -5.90
CA PRO A 169 12.39 1.05 -4.72
C PRO A 169 11.69 1.30 -3.38
N ILE A 170 10.87 2.36 -3.30
CA ILE A 170 10.10 2.68 -2.09
C ILE A 170 9.02 1.61 -1.87
N GLU A 171 8.28 1.28 -2.93
CA GLU A 171 7.27 0.23 -2.86
C GLU A 171 7.89 -1.14 -2.53
N LEU A 172 9.05 -1.45 -3.12
CA LEU A 172 9.75 -2.70 -2.83
C LEU A 172 10.16 -2.79 -1.36
N ALA A 173 10.68 -1.70 -0.78
CA ALA A 173 11.07 -1.67 0.63
C ALA A 173 9.84 -1.92 1.54
N TRP A 174 8.73 -1.24 1.30
CA TRP A 174 7.49 -1.48 2.03
C TRP A 174 7.00 -2.93 1.91
N TYR A 175 7.06 -3.49 0.69
CA TYR A 175 6.66 -4.87 0.45
C TYR A 175 7.54 -5.87 1.21
N VAL A 176 8.86 -5.66 1.22
CA VAL A 176 9.82 -6.49 1.98
C VAL A 176 9.51 -6.47 3.47
N MET A 177 9.25 -5.29 4.05
CA MET A 177 8.90 -5.16 5.47
C MET A 177 7.56 -5.87 5.78
N CYS A 178 6.56 -5.77 4.90
CA CYS A 178 5.31 -6.49 5.06
C CYS A 178 5.50 -8.01 4.99
N ILE A 179 6.30 -8.49 4.03
CA ILE A 179 6.63 -9.93 3.91
C ILE A 179 7.31 -10.42 5.20
N ALA A 180 8.29 -9.69 5.71
CA ALA A 180 8.98 -10.07 6.94
C ALA A 180 8.04 -10.24 8.14
N ARG A 181 7.03 -9.38 8.26
CA ARG A 181 6.14 -9.34 9.43
C ARG A 181 4.82 -10.10 9.26
N CYS A 182 4.35 -10.25 8.01
CA CYS A 182 3.01 -10.73 7.71
C CYS A 182 2.97 -12.01 6.87
N ALA A 183 4.13 -12.54 6.42
CA ALA A 183 4.17 -13.70 5.53
C ALA A 183 3.50 -14.92 6.17
N SER A 184 2.45 -15.40 5.54
CA SER A 184 1.74 -16.62 5.88
C SER A 184 0.87 -17.05 4.69
N ALA A 185 0.18 -18.16 4.81
CA ALA A 185 -0.83 -18.61 3.84
C ALA A 185 -2.26 -18.52 4.40
N ASP A 186 -2.45 -17.73 5.46
CA ASP A 186 -3.72 -17.70 6.22
C ASP A 186 -4.90 -17.20 5.40
N LEU A 187 -4.66 -16.34 4.40
CA LEU A 187 -5.69 -15.82 3.51
C LEU A 187 -5.62 -16.43 2.10
N ALA A 188 -4.91 -17.54 1.94
CA ALA A 188 -4.82 -18.23 0.64
C ALA A 188 -6.22 -18.62 0.13
N GLY A 189 -6.49 -18.30 -1.14
CA GLY A 189 -7.79 -18.55 -1.77
C GLY A 189 -8.90 -17.57 -1.38
N LYS A 190 -8.64 -16.61 -0.49
CA LYS A 190 -9.60 -15.56 -0.11
C LYS A 190 -9.42 -14.30 -0.95
N THR A 191 -10.50 -13.64 -1.27
CA THR A 191 -10.51 -12.35 -1.96
C THR A 191 -10.78 -11.23 -0.96
N VAL A 192 -9.84 -10.28 -0.84
CA VAL A 192 -9.93 -9.13 0.04
C VAL A 192 -10.06 -7.86 -0.80
N VAL A 193 -11.16 -7.14 -0.63
CA VAL A 193 -11.41 -5.84 -1.26
C VAL A 193 -11.09 -4.75 -0.24
N ILE A 194 -10.28 -3.78 -0.63
CA ILE A 194 -9.87 -2.68 0.23
C ILE A 194 -10.13 -1.36 -0.48
N THR A 195 -10.84 -0.42 0.17
CA THR A 195 -10.90 0.97 -0.29
C THR A 195 -9.85 1.79 0.43
N ALA A 196 -9.20 2.74 -0.27
CA ALA A 196 -8.12 3.54 0.31
C ALA A 196 -8.07 4.96 -0.26
N GLY A 197 -7.40 5.86 0.47
CA GLY A 197 -7.20 7.24 0.05
C GLY A 197 -8.43 8.13 0.21
N PRO A 198 -8.29 9.43 -0.06
CA PRO A 198 -9.38 10.38 -0.06
C PRO A 198 -10.17 10.32 -1.37
N THR A 199 -11.43 10.76 -1.35
CA THR A 199 -12.13 11.16 -2.58
C THR A 199 -12.00 12.66 -2.83
N ARG A 200 -12.23 13.08 -4.07
CA ARG A 200 -12.25 14.48 -4.49
C ARG A 200 -13.59 14.79 -5.14
N GLU A 201 -14.40 15.55 -4.42
CA GLU A 201 -15.73 15.94 -4.89
C GLU A 201 -15.61 17.26 -5.64
N ALA A 202 -15.75 17.21 -6.96
CA ALA A 202 -15.54 18.36 -7.83
C ALA A 202 -16.55 19.47 -7.54
N LEU A 203 -16.06 20.72 -7.51
CA LEU A 203 -16.87 21.94 -7.48
C LEU A 203 -16.95 22.58 -8.87
N ASP A 204 -15.83 22.57 -9.55
CA ASP A 204 -15.65 23.03 -10.92
C ASP A 204 -14.47 22.25 -11.55
N PRO A 205 -14.07 22.48 -12.81
CA PRO A 205 -12.94 21.76 -13.44
C PRO A 205 -11.60 21.90 -12.74
N ILE A 206 -11.46 22.80 -11.74
CA ILE A 206 -10.18 23.12 -11.09
C ILE A 206 -10.22 22.82 -9.59
N ARG A 207 -11.36 23.01 -8.93
CA ARG A 207 -11.50 22.93 -7.47
C ARG A 207 -12.36 21.75 -7.05
N PHE A 208 -12.02 21.19 -5.90
CA PHE A 208 -12.72 20.07 -5.29
C PHE A 208 -12.70 20.19 -3.76
N ILE A 209 -13.61 19.50 -3.10
CA ILE A 209 -13.61 19.21 -1.67
C ILE A 209 -12.95 17.85 -1.48
N SER A 210 -12.12 17.67 -0.47
CA SER A 210 -11.43 16.42 -0.17
C SER A 210 -11.03 16.35 1.30
N ASN A 211 -10.57 15.18 1.74
CA ASN A 211 -10.04 14.90 3.06
C ASN A 211 -8.50 14.94 3.08
N HIS A 212 -7.92 15.10 4.26
CA HIS A 212 -6.46 15.06 4.48
C HIS A 212 -5.86 13.65 4.43
N ALA A 213 -6.66 12.61 4.26
CA ALA A 213 -6.19 11.23 4.23
C ALA A 213 -5.19 10.98 3.09
N THR A 214 -4.16 10.18 3.38
CA THR A 214 -3.11 9.82 2.41
C THR A 214 -3.33 8.45 1.75
N GLY A 215 -4.17 7.60 2.36
CA GLY A 215 -4.38 6.21 1.96
C GLY A 215 -3.35 5.21 2.51
N LYS A 216 -2.41 5.66 3.37
CA LYS A 216 -1.25 4.89 3.80
C LYS A 216 -1.62 3.55 4.46
N LEU A 217 -2.55 3.57 5.41
CA LEU A 217 -2.99 2.36 6.10
C LEU A 217 -3.68 1.36 5.15
N GLY A 218 -4.56 1.83 4.25
CA GLY A 218 -5.20 0.97 3.25
C GLY A 218 -4.20 0.31 2.30
N TYR A 219 -3.17 1.06 1.87
CA TYR A 219 -2.07 0.52 1.07
C TYR A 219 -1.25 -0.51 1.85
N MET A 220 -1.05 -0.28 3.17
CA MET A 220 -0.34 -1.22 4.02
C MET A 220 -1.13 -2.51 4.23
N LEU A 221 -2.44 -2.41 4.47
CA LEU A 221 -3.34 -3.56 4.55
C LEU A 221 -3.34 -4.38 3.25
N ALA A 222 -3.33 -3.70 2.09
CA ALA A 222 -3.27 -4.39 0.81
C ALA A 222 -1.96 -5.20 0.67
N ARG A 223 -0.80 -4.61 1.02
CA ARG A 223 0.50 -5.31 1.01
C ARG A 223 0.50 -6.50 1.98
N ALA A 224 -0.01 -6.30 3.19
CA ALA A 224 -0.05 -7.33 4.21
C ALA A 224 -0.99 -8.48 3.83
N ALA A 225 -2.13 -8.20 3.20
CA ALA A 225 -3.04 -9.23 2.68
C ALA A 225 -2.40 -10.04 1.54
N CYS A 226 -1.68 -9.38 0.62
CA CYS A 226 -0.88 -10.08 -0.41
C CYS A 226 0.22 -10.95 0.22
N ALA A 227 0.88 -10.49 1.30
CA ALA A 227 1.87 -11.26 2.03
C ALA A 227 1.27 -12.54 2.63
N GLN A 228 -0.01 -12.53 2.97
CA GLN A 228 -0.78 -13.68 3.45
C GLN A 228 -1.44 -14.49 2.32
N LYS A 229 -1.02 -14.32 1.07
CA LYS A 229 -1.50 -15.02 -0.13
C LYS A 229 -2.98 -14.77 -0.48
N ALA A 230 -3.58 -13.68 0.00
CA ALA A 230 -4.90 -13.25 -0.45
C ALA A 230 -4.86 -12.76 -1.91
N ARG A 231 -5.97 -12.90 -2.62
CA ARG A 231 -6.25 -12.11 -3.82
C ARG A 231 -6.75 -10.75 -3.40
N VAL A 232 -6.03 -9.69 -3.76
CA VAL A 232 -6.32 -8.33 -3.30
C VAL A 232 -6.84 -7.44 -4.42
N VAL A 233 -7.99 -6.81 -4.20
CA VAL A 233 -8.54 -5.74 -5.04
C VAL A 233 -8.46 -4.44 -4.24
N LEU A 234 -7.58 -3.53 -4.64
CA LEU A 234 -7.43 -2.22 -4.02
C LEU A 234 -8.11 -1.15 -4.88
N ILE A 235 -9.12 -0.49 -4.30
CA ILE A 235 -9.83 0.63 -4.90
C ILE A 235 -9.33 1.91 -4.24
N SER A 236 -8.63 2.74 -4.99
CA SER A 236 -7.95 3.91 -4.42
C SER A 236 -8.44 5.22 -5.02
N GLY A 237 -8.79 6.14 -4.15
CA GLY A 237 -8.86 7.56 -4.46
C GLY A 237 -7.46 8.13 -4.78
N PRO A 238 -7.36 9.42 -5.16
CA PRO A 238 -6.09 10.03 -5.53
C PRO A 238 -5.07 9.99 -4.40
N SER A 239 -3.92 9.40 -4.65
CA SER A 239 -2.82 9.29 -3.69
C SER A 239 -1.48 9.55 -4.38
N VAL A 240 -0.51 10.09 -3.62
CA VAL A 240 0.89 10.26 -4.05
C VAL A 240 1.76 9.06 -3.72
N LEU A 241 1.20 8.07 -3.01
CA LEU A 241 1.91 6.86 -2.65
C LEU A 241 2.17 6.00 -3.89
N PRO A 242 3.30 5.29 -3.95
CA PRO A 242 3.55 4.33 -5.01
C PRO A 242 2.49 3.22 -4.98
N ARG A 243 2.06 2.80 -6.17
CA ARG A 243 1.05 1.76 -6.31
C ARG A 243 1.56 0.43 -5.73
N PRO A 244 0.84 -0.20 -4.79
CA PRO A 244 1.27 -1.46 -4.20
C PRO A 244 1.11 -2.64 -5.17
N PHE A 245 1.86 -3.72 -4.92
CA PHE A 245 1.77 -4.97 -5.69
C PHE A 245 0.53 -5.74 -5.25
N VAL A 246 -0.56 -5.55 -5.99
CA VAL A 246 -1.85 -6.19 -5.75
C VAL A 246 -2.40 -6.81 -7.04
N ASP A 247 -3.30 -7.78 -6.93
CA ASP A 247 -3.88 -8.46 -8.09
C ASP A 247 -4.70 -7.52 -8.97
N SER A 248 -5.44 -6.60 -8.35
CA SER A 248 -6.22 -5.59 -9.06
C SER A 248 -6.14 -4.24 -8.36
N PHE A 249 -5.83 -3.20 -9.11
CA PHE A 249 -5.81 -1.82 -8.64
C PHE A 249 -6.80 -0.99 -9.47
N ILE A 250 -7.83 -0.46 -8.81
CA ILE A 250 -8.86 0.37 -9.43
C ILE A 250 -8.68 1.80 -8.94
N SER A 251 -8.30 2.70 -9.86
CA SER A 251 -8.18 4.12 -9.56
C SER A 251 -9.52 4.80 -9.74
N VAL A 252 -9.95 5.55 -8.73
CA VAL A 252 -11.18 6.33 -8.72
C VAL A 252 -10.87 7.76 -8.29
N VAL A 253 -11.77 8.69 -8.54
CA VAL A 253 -11.57 10.10 -8.20
C VAL A 253 -12.54 10.55 -7.11
N ASP A 254 -13.82 10.24 -7.25
CA ASP A 254 -14.90 10.71 -6.38
C ASP A 254 -15.61 9.58 -5.62
N GLY A 255 -16.47 9.95 -4.68
CA GLY A 255 -17.21 9.01 -3.85
C GLY A 255 -18.16 8.11 -4.65
N LYS A 256 -18.74 8.62 -5.74
CA LYS A 256 -19.64 7.83 -6.60
C LYS A 256 -18.87 6.73 -7.33
N GLN A 257 -17.72 7.06 -7.92
CA GLN A 257 -16.87 6.07 -8.59
C GLN A 257 -16.38 5.01 -7.59
N MET A 258 -15.98 5.43 -6.38
CA MET A 258 -15.55 4.49 -5.33
C MET A 258 -16.71 3.58 -4.91
N TYR A 259 -17.90 4.11 -4.75
CA TYR A 259 -19.10 3.34 -4.45
C TYR A 259 -19.38 2.27 -5.53
N GLU A 260 -19.44 2.65 -6.79
CA GLU A 260 -19.71 1.74 -7.91
C GLU A 260 -18.64 0.64 -8.01
N ALA A 261 -17.36 1.01 -7.94
CA ALA A 261 -16.24 0.07 -7.97
C ALA A 261 -16.26 -0.90 -6.77
N THR A 262 -16.60 -0.40 -5.58
CA THR A 262 -16.66 -1.24 -4.37
C THR A 262 -17.80 -2.24 -4.45
N LEU A 263 -18.98 -1.84 -4.90
CA LEU A 263 -20.11 -2.75 -5.06
C LEU A 263 -19.83 -3.85 -6.09
N GLU A 264 -19.17 -3.52 -7.18
CA GLU A 264 -18.79 -4.52 -8.19
C GLU A 264 -17.77 -5.53 -7.64
N ALA A 265 -16.71 -5.03 -7.00
CA ALA A 265 -15.68 -5.89 -6.40
C ALA A 265 -16.24 -6.74 -5.24
N ALA A 266 -17.18 -6.19 -4.46
CA ALA A 266 -17.79 -6.87 -3.33
C ALA A 266 -18.53 -8.16 -3.71
N LYS A 267 -18.99 -8.30 -4.94
CA LYS A 267 -19.70 -9.53 -5.41
C LYS A 267 -18.85 -10.77 -5.21
N SER A 268 -17.54 -10.70 -5.51
CA SER A 268 -16.59 -11.81 -5.43
C SER A 268 -15.72 -11.80 -4.17
N ALA A 269 -15.85 -10.82 -3.29
CA ALA A 269 -15.04 -10.70 -2.08
C ALA A 269 -15.48 -11.69 -1.00
N ASP A 270 -14.53 -12.18 -0.19
CA ASP A 270 -14.78 -12.80 1.11
C ASP A 270 -14.76 -11.74 2.22
N VAL A 271 -13.89 -10.74 2.08
CA VAL A 271 -13.65 -9.68 3.07
C VAL A 271 -13.64 -8.31 2.37
N ILE A 272 -14.29 -7.32 2.97
CA ILE A 272 -14.31 -5.94 2.49
C ILE A 272 -13.84 -5.03 3.63
N ILE A 273 -12.78 -4.25 3.38
CA ILE A 273 -12.17 -3.33 4.35
C ILE A 273 -12.28 -1.90 3.82
N CYS A 274 -13.12 -1.09 4.43
CA CYS A 274 -13.40 0.28 4.02
C CYS A 274 -12.53 1.27 4.80
N THR A 275 -11.28 1.52 4.30
CA THR A 275 -10.36 2.49 4.93
C THR A 275 -10.34 3.86 4.25
N ALA A 276 -11.02 4.00 3.11
CA ALA A 276 -11.05 5.25 2.37
C ALA A 276 -11.75 6.37 3.16
N ALA A 277 -11.18 7.57 3.10
CA ALA A 277 -11.83 8.79 3.59
C ALA A 277 -12.71 9.36 2.46
N VAL A 278 -13.91 8.83 2.35
CA VAL A 278 -14.91 9.28 1.39
C VAL A 278 -15.55 10.57 1.90
N GLY A 279 -15.71 11.58 1.04
CA GLY A 279 -16.45 12.78 1.40
C GLY A 279 -17.93 12.45 1.66
N ASP A 280 -18.48 12.90 2.79
CA ASP A 280 -19.91 12.71 3.09
C ASP A 280 -20.79 13.53 2.14
N TRP A 281 -20.27 14.64 1.67
CA TRP A 281 -20.99 15.64 0.88
C TRP A 281 -20.30 15.92 -0.46
N ARG A 282 -21.08 16.12 -1.51
CA ARG A 282 -20.64 16.60 -2.82
C ARG A 282 -21.46 17.79 -3.27
N ALA A 283 -20.96 18.57 -4.21
CA ALA A 283 -21.76 19.62 -4.84
C ALA A 283 -22.98 19.01 -5.55
N GLU A 284 -24.17 19.59 -5.36
CA GLU A 284 -25.39 19.17 -6.06
C GLU A 284 -25.20 19.30 -7.58
N THR A 285 -24.56 20.39 -8.00
CA THR A 285 -24.23 20.66 -9.41
C THR A 285 -22.77 21.10 -9.49
N VAL A 286 -22.00 20.42 -10.34
CA VAL A 286 -20.62 20.80 -10.65
C VAL A 286 -20.64 21.90 -11.72
N ALA A 287 -20.01 23.02 -11.44
CA ALA A 287 -19.96 24.12 -12.40
C ALA A 287 -19.16 23.70 -13.65
N PRO A 288 -19.68 23.90 -14.87
CA PRO A 288 -19.01 23.48 -16.11
C PRO A 288 -17.76 24.31 -16.44
N GLN A 289 -17.62 25.47 -15.81
CA GLN A 289 -16.49 26.39 -15.95
C GLN A 289 -15.95 26.77 -14.57
N LYS A 290 -14.69 27.23 -14.53
CA LYS A 290 -14.07 27.75 -13.31
C LYS A 290 -14.96 28.81 -12.69
N ILE A 291 -15.37 28.62 -11.44
CA ILE A 291 -16.10 29.63 -10.65
C ILE A 291 -15.18 30.84 -10.47
N LYS A 292 -15.53 31.98 -11.06
CA LYS A 292 -14.76 33.24 -10.97
C LYS A 292 -15.35 34.13 -9.90
N LYS A 293 -14.50 34.93 -9.23
CA LYS A 293 -14.98 36.06 -8.45
C LYS A 293 -15.64 37.05 -9.40
N PRO A 294 -16.80 37.62 -9.05
CA PRO A 294 -17.34 38.73 -9.84
C PRO A 294 -16.31 39.86 -9.82
N HIS A 295 -15.82 40.25 -10.99
CA HIS A 295 -15.04 41.47 -11.15
C HIS A 295 -16.02 42.62 -11.14
N GLY A 296 -16.21 43.22 -9.97
CA GLY A 296 -16.86 44.56 -9.89
C GLY A 296 -15.92 45.56 -10.54
N GLU A 297 -16.28 46.09 -11.69
CA GLU A 297 -15.81 47.43 -12.09
C GLU A 297 -16.21 48.41 -10.99
N PHE A 298 -15.26 49.21 -10.51
CA PHE A 298 -15.54 50.37 -9.73
C PHE A 298 -16.29 51.35 -10.63
N MET A 299 -17.58 51.19 -10.79
CA MET A 299 -18.46 52.22 -11.30
C MET A 299 -18.87 53.06 -10.09
N SER A 300 -18.12 54.15 -9.87
CA SER A 300 -18.69 55.32 -9.21
C SER A 300 -19.79 55.85 -10.14
N HIS A 301 -21.01 55.52 -9.87
CA HIS A 301 -22.19 56.37 -10.01
C HIS A 301 -23.47 55.58 -9.67
N ALA A 302 -24.33 56.24 -9.01
CA ALA A 302 -25.57 55.77 -8.42
C ALA A 302 -26.53 55.09 -9.37
N GLU A 303 -27.38 54.25 -8.77
CA GLU A 303 -28.71 53.84 -9.27
C GLU A 303 -28.76 52.97 -10.52
N ASP A 304 -28.59 51.63 -10.35
CA ASP A 304 -29.63 50.71 -10.75
C ASP A 304 -29.38 49.30 -10.17
N SER A 305 -30.35 48.83 -9.42
CA SER A 305 -30.41 47.50 -8.85
C SER A 305 -30.78 46.49 -9.95
N SER A 306 -29.77 45.87 -10.55
CA SER A 306 -29.96 44.59 -11.26
C SER A 306 -28.87 43.63 -10.81
N SER A 307 -29.17 42.90 -9.74
CA SER A 307 -28.42 41.76 -9.27
C SER A 307 -28.45 40.65 -10.32
N VAL A 308 -27.31 40.34 -10.93
CA VAL A 308 -27.16 39.07 -11.68
C VAL A 308 -27.05 37.97 -10.65
N SER A 309 -28.18 37.38 -10.31
CA SER A 309 -28.27 36.11 -9.62
C SER A 309 -27.96 35.00 -10.61
N LEU A 310 -26.83 34.30 -10.45
CA LEU A 310 -26.68 32.96 -10.99
C LEU A 310 -27.44 32.02 -10.07
N ASP A 311 -28.78 32.00 -10.26
CA ASP A 311 -29.65 31.05 -9.59
C ASP A 311 -29.48 29.67 -10.19
N CYS A 312 -28.85 28.79 -9.40
CA CYS A 312 -29.19 27.38 -9.41
C CYS A 312 -30.27 27.18 -8.33
N ALA A 313 -31.58 27.42 -8.70
CA ALA A 313 -32.80 27.23 -7.92
C ALA A 313 -33.06 28.22 -6.75
N GLY A 314 -33.97 29.10 -7.00
CA GLY A 314 -34.99 29.77 -6.17
C GLY A 314 -34.73 29.98 -4.66
N GLY A 315 -34.18 31.15 -4.28
CA GLY A 315 -34.22 31.64 -2.92
C GLY A 315 -33.61 33.04 -2.81
N THR A 316 -34.47 34.05 -2.56
CA THR A 316 -34.08 35.42 -2.35
C THR A 316 -33.34 35.60 -1.00
N HIS A 317 -32.03 35.64 -1.01
CA HIS A 317 -31.23 36.10 0.12
C HIS A 317 -30.37 37.30 -0.32
N ALA A 318 -30.37 38.37 0.46
CA ALA A 318 -29.50 39.54 0.28
C ALA A 318 -28.05 39.09 0.22
N GLN A 319 -27.42 39.15 -0.96
CA GLN A 319 -26.09 38.60 -1.19
C GLN A 319 -25.02 39.54 -0.65
N ASN A 320 -24.26 39.07 0.31
CA ASN A 320 -22.99 39.70 0.64
C ASN A 320 -22.03 39.48 -0.55
N PRO A 321 -21.56 40.50 -1.28
CA PRO A 321 -20.74 40.33 -2.49
C PRO A 321 -19.38 39.67 -2.26
N LYS A 322 -19.03 39.38 -1.01
CA LYS A 322 -17.79 38.67 -0.60
C LYS A 322 -18.01 37.23 -0.21
N SER A 323 -19.23 36.68 -0.33
CA SER A 323 -19.58 35.30 0.01
C SER A 323 -20.05 34.54 -1.21
N TYR A 324 -19.81 33.20 -1.19
CA TYR A 324 -20.30 32.26 -2.19
C TYR A 324 -20.92 31.06 -1.46
N THR A 325 -22.14 30.73 -1.77
CA THR A 325 -22.85 29.58 -1.15
C THR A 325 -22.84 28.40 -2.10
N LEU A 326 -22.44 27.25 -1.60
CA LEU A 326 -22.52 25.97 -2.29
C LEU A 326 -23.65 25.15 -1.70
N ARG A 327 -24.49 24.59 -2.57
CA ARG A 327 -25.46 23.57 -2.17
C ARG A 327 -24.80 22.21 -2.26
N LEU A 328 -24.80 21.48 -1.13
CA LEU A 328 -24.21 20.16 -1.01
C LEU A 328 -25.32 19.12 -0.85
N VAL A 329 -25.10 17.94 -1.41
CA VAL A 329 -25.92 16.75 -1.26
C VAL A 329 -25.08 15.58 -0.78
N GLU A 330 -25.71 14.62 -0.10
CA GLU A 330 -25.01 13.47 0.46
C GLU A 330 -24.42 12.57 -0.63
N ASN A 331 -23.25 12.03 -0.35
CA ASN A 331 -22.68 10.92 -1.10
C ASN A 331 -23.31 9.59 -0.69
N PRO A 332 -23.35 8.59 -1.57
CA PRO A 332 -23.82 7.25 -1.20
C PRO A 332 -22.90 6.62 -0.15
N ASP A 333 -23.49 6.02 0.86
CA ASP A 333 -22.78 5.36 1.95
C ASP A 333 -22.29 3.97 1.53
N ILE A 334 -21.00 3.86 1.26
CA ILE A 334 -20.36 2.63 0.80
C ILE A 334 -20.44 1.54 1.86
N LEU A 335 -19.99 1.85 3.09
CA LEU A 335 -19.90 0.89 4.19
C LEU A 335 -21.26 0.30 4.54
N GLN A 336 -22.27 1.15 4.73
CA GLN A 336 -23.61 0.73 5.06
C GLN A 336 -24.25 -0.11 3.92
N THR A 337 -24.07 0.33 2.69
CA THR A 337 -24.62 -0.39 1.53
C THR A 337 -24.02 -1.78 1.39
N VAL A 338 -22.69 -1.90 1.49
CA VAL A 338 -22.00 -3.20 1.39
C VAL A 338 -22.40 -4.12 2.54
N ALA A 339 -22.45 -3.62 3.78
CA ALA A 339 -22.86 -4.41 4.94
C ALA A 339 -24.29 -4.95 4.80
N ARG A 340 -25.22 -4.15 4.30
CA ARG A 340 -26.61 -4.57 4.08
C ARG A 340 -26.79 -5.55 2.94
N LEU A 341 -26.07 -5.35 1.82
CA LEU A 341 -26.18 -6.22 0.64
C LEU A 341 -25.49 -7.58 0.85
N TYR A 342 -24.46 -7.64 1.68
CA TYR A 342 -23.64 -8.83 1.89
C TYR A 342 -23.45 -9.16 3.39
N PRO A 343 -24.55 -9.39 4.15
CA PRO A 343 -24.48 -9.63 5.61
C PRO A 343 -23.68 -10.89 5.98
N GLN A 344 -23.48 -11.80 5.04
CA GLN A 344 -22.68 -13.02 5.22
C GLN A 344 -21.17 -12.79 5.01
N LYS A 345 -20.73 -11.62 4.52
CA LYS A 345 -19.33 -11.29 4.31
C LYS A 345 -18.75 -10.54 5.52
N ILE A 346 -17.43 -10.62 5.67
CA ILE A 346 -16.76 -9.80 6.67
C ILE A 346 -16.61 -8.40 6.11
N VAL A 347 -17.25 -7.43 6.75
CA VAL A 347 -17.22 -6.01 6.36
C VAL A 347 -16.66 -5.19 7.52
N ILE A 348 -15.52 -4.57 7.31
CA ILE A 348 -14.79 -3.78 8.30
C ILE A 348 -14.81 -2.31 7.91
N GLY A 349 -15.27 -1.46 8.82
CA GLY A 349 -15.24 -0.01 8.66
C GLY A 349 -14.11 0.63 9.47
N PHE A 350 -13.84 1.90 9.18
CA PHE A 350 -12.91 2.73 9.93
C PHE A 350 -13.60 3.98 10.48
N ALA A 351 -13.17 4.42 11.68
CA ALA A 351 -13.59 5.63 12.33
C ALA A 351 -12.35 6.42 12.77
N ALA A 352 -12.05 7.51 12.06
CA ALA A 352 -11.00 8.46 12.42
C ALA A 352 -11.67 9.62 13.18
N GLU A 353 -11.49 9.64 14.49
CA GLU A 353 -12.20 10.54 15.40
C GLU A 353 -11.20 11.48 16.10
N THR A 354 -11.68 12.61 16.59
CA THR A 354 -10.89 13.59 17.33
C THR A 354 -11.26 13.65 18.81
N GLU A 355 -12.43 13.10 19.16
CA GLU A 355 -12.98 13.04 20.53
C GLU A 355 -13.92 11.85 20.67
N ASP A 356 -14.12 11.37 21.85
CA ASP A 356 -15.04 10.26 22.21
C ASP A 356 -14.96 9.04 21.27
N VAL A 357 -13.72 8.67 20.90
CA VAL A 357 -13.39 7.70 19.81
C VAL A 357 -14.19 6.41 19.93
N GLU A 358 -14.26 5.81 21.12
CA GLU A 358 -14.93 4.52 21.33
C GLU A 358 -16.46 4.65 21.24
N HIS A 359 -17.01 5.72 21.79
CA HIS A 359 -18.45 5.98 21.73
C HIS A 359 -18.89 6.22 20.28
N ASN A 360 -18.20 7.11 19.57
CA ASN A 360 -18.51 7.44 18.17
C ASN A 360 -18.36 6.22 17.25
N ALA A 361 -17.33 5.39 17.48
CA ALA A 361 -17.14 4.15 16.73
C ALA A 361 -18.24 3.12 17.00
N ALA A 362 -18.71 3.00 18.26
CA ALA A 362 -19.80 2.10 18.62
C ALA A 362 -21.14 2.54 18.00
N GLU A 363 -21.45 3.84 18.00
CA GLU A 363 -22.62 4.40 17.32
C GLU A 363 -22.55 4.16 15.80
N LYS A 364 -21.37 4.38 15.21
CA LYS A 364 -21.10 4.10 13.79
C LYS A 364 -21.32 2.63 13.47
N LEU A 365 -20.83 1.71 14.31
CA LEU A 365 -21.03 0.27 14.14
C LEU A 365 -22.51 -0.11 14.10
N LYS A 366 -23.31 0.38 15.07
CA LYS A 366 -24.75 0.14 15.13
C LYS A 366 -25.45 0.67 13.88
N PHE A 367 -25.11 1.87 13.44
CA PHE A 367 -25.73 2.51 12.29
C PHE A 367 -25.36 1.82 10.96
N LYS A 368 -24.07 1.46 10.77
CA LYS A 368 -23.58 0.84 9.54
C LYS A 368 -23.88 -0.65 9.44
N GLN A 369 -24.11 -1.33 10.56
CA GLN A 369 -24.38 -2.78 10.63
C GLN A 369 -23.27 -3.64 10.01
N CYS A 370 -22.01 -3.19 10.11
CA CYS A 370 -20.84 -3.93 9.64
C CYS A 370 -20.32 -4.88 10.72
N THR A 371 -19.32 -5.70 10.41
CA THR A 371 -18.79 -6.72 11.32
C THR A 371 -18.05 -6.09 12.51
N CYS A 372 -17.20 -5.11 12.25
CA CYS A 372 -16.52 -4.32 13.27
C CYS A 372 -16.07 -2.97 12.70
N ILE A 373 -15.71 -2.06 13.61
CA ILE A 373 -15.09 -0.76 13.28
C ILE A 373 -13.69 -0.71 13.88
N ILE A 374 -12.72 -0.29 13.07
CA ILE A 374 -11.37 0.06 13.53
C ILE A 374 -11.37 1.57 13.81
N ALA A 375 -11.17 1.93 15.06
CA ALA A 375 -11.20 3.31 15.52
C ALA A 375 -9.80 3.80 15.88
N ASN A 376 -9.47 5.03 15.51
CA ASN A 376 -8.23 5.71 15.91
C ASN A 376 -8.46 7.18 16.21
N ASP A 377 -7.62 7.74 17.09
CA ASP A 377 -7.61 9.16 17.47
C ASP A 377 -6.66 9.95 16.58
N VAL A 378 -7.19 10.59 15.54
CA VAL A 378 -6.37 11.35 14.58
C VAL A 378 -5.93 12.73 15.10
N SER A 379 -6.35 13.12 16.31
CA SER A 379 -5.84 14.33 17.00
C SER A 379 -4.42 14.13 17.53
N LYS A 380 -3.98 12.88 17.71
CA LYS A 380 -2.66 12.51 18.23
C LYS A 380 -1.63 12.44 17.11
N ALA A 381 -0.41 12.93 17.38
CA ALA A 381 0.66 12.97 16.40
C ALA A 381 1.05 11.58 15.86
N GLU A 382 0.99 10.54 16.73
CA GLU A 382 1.30 9.16 16.39
C GLU A 382 0.23 8.45 15.53
N SER A 383 -1.00 9.00 15.48
CA SER A 383 -2.15 8.41 14.75
C SER A 383 -2.77 9.37 13.72
N THR A 384 -2.15 10.53 13.47
CA THR A 384 -2.65 11.50 12.49
C THR A 384 -2.47 11.03 11.05
N PHE A 385 -3.20 11.66 10.12
CA PHE A 385 -3.09 11.34 8.71
C PHE A 385 -1.65 11.43 8.18
N GLY A 386 -1.15 10.33 7.61
CA GLY A 386 0.21 10.24 7.07
C GLY A 386 1.29 9.84 8.08
N ALA A 387 0.97 9.63 9.36
CA ALA A 387 1.90 9.07 10.36
C ALA A 387 2.45 7.69 9.93
N GLN A 388 3.55 7.28 10.54
CA GLN A 388 4.17 5.96 10.34
C GLN A 388 3.65 4.91 11.33
N THR A 389 3.00 5.38 12.38
CA THR A 389 2.43 4.59 13.49
C THR A 389 0.95 4.86 13.60
N ASP A 390 0.24 3.99 14.29
CA ASP A 390 -1.15 4.20 14.67
C ASP A 390 -1.45 3.48 16.00
N LYS A 391 -2.41 4.02 16.75
CA LYS A 391 -3.04 3.41 17.93
C LYS A 391 -4.47 3.12 17.60
N ILE A 392 -4.87 1.85 17.61
CA ILE A 392 -6.20 1.43 17.18
C ILE A 392 -6.99 0.75 18.30
N THR A 393 -8.29 0.92 18.25
CA THR A 393 -9.26 0.13 19.02
C THR A 393 -10.19 -0.59 18.03
N ILE A 394 -10.32 -1.90 18.16
CA ILE A 394 -11.26 -2.70 17.36
C ILE A 394 -12.56 -2.80 18.14
N VAL A 395 -13.64 -2.27 17.56
CA VAL A 395 -14.96 -2.17 18.16
C VAL A 395 -15.88 -3.21 17.55
N TYR A 396 -16.29 -4.18 18.37
CA TYR A 396 -17.31 -5.19 18.06
C TYR A 396 -18.64 -4.85 18.73
N PRO A 397 -19.77 -5.49 18.36
CA PRO A 397 -21.05 -5.29 19.06
C PRO A 397 -21.02 -5.64 20.53
N ASP A 398 -20.16 -6.57 20.96
CA ASP A 398 -20.10 -7.18 22.28
C ASP A 398 -18.79 -6.91 23.04
N ARG A 399 -17.75 -6.40 22.37
CA ARG A 399 -16.43 -6.20 23.00
C ARG A 399 -15.59 -5.12 22.32
N LEU A 400 -14.60 -4.64 23.05
CA LEU A 400 -13.54 -3.74 22.58
C LEU A 400 -12.19 -4.44 22.70
N ILE A 401 -11.30 -4.24 21.72
CA ILE A 401 -9.91 -4.72 21.76
C ILE A 401 -9.00 -3.53 21.50
N HIS A 402 -8.21 -3.19 22.52
CA HIS A 402 -7.26 -2.06 22.43
C HIS A 402 -5.88 -2.56 22.01
N HIS A 403 -5.25 -1.83 21.12
CA HIS A 403 -3.87 -2.01 20.74
C HIS A 403 -3.09 -0.73 20.98
N ASP A 404 -1.89 -0.87 21.55
CA ASP A 404 -0.98 0.27 21.74
C ASP A 404 -0.49 0.81 20.41
N THR A 405 0.17 1.98 20.44
CA THR A 405 0.79 2.60 19.27
C THR A 405 1.82 1.65 18.66
N GLN A 406 1.64 1.34 17.37
CA GLN A 406 2.46 0.40 16.60
C GLN A 406 2.78 0.97 15.22
N GLU A 407 3.83 0.47 14.58
CA GLU A 407 4.10 0.76 13.17
C GLU A 407 2.98 0.23 12.26
N LEU A 408 2.71 0.91 11.16
CA LEU A 408 1.63 0.53 10.23
C LEU A 408 1.69 -0.91 9.70
N PRO A 409 2.85 -1.55 9.42
CA PRO A 409 2.89 -2.96 9.06
C PRO A 409 2.34 -3.86 10.18
N GLU A 410 2.63 -3.52 11.44
CA GLU A 410 2.13 -4.27 12.59
C GLU A 410 0.64 -4.03 12.81
N VAL A 411 0.16 -2.78 12.67
CA VAL A 411 -1.28 -2.47 12.68
C VAL A 411 -2.01 -3.29 11.62
N ALA A 412 -1.47 -3.35 10.40
CA ALA A 412 -2.05 -4.15 9.33
C ALA A 412 -2.07 -5.65 9.68
N ARG A 413 -1.01 -6.19 10.30
CA ARG A 413 -0.95 -7.58 10.77
C ARG A 413 -2.02 -7.87 11.81
N VAL A 414 -2.18 -6.98 12.78
CA VAL A 414 -3.23 -7.10 13.83
C VAL A 414 -4.62 -7.16 13.21
N ILE A 415 -4.94 -6.22 12.31
CA ILE A 415 -6.26 -6.19 11.65
C ILE A 415 -6.50 -7.47 10.82
N LEU A 416 -5.50 -7.96 10.10
CA LEU A 416 -5.65 -9.18 9.30
C LEU A 416 -5.72 -10.45 10.17
N ASN A 417 -5.12 -10.48 11.35
CA ASN A 417 -5.32 -11.57 12.31
C ASN A 417 -6.77 -11.64 12.80
N GLU A 418 -7.40 -10.48 13.02
CA GLU A 418 -8.85 -10.44 13.34
C GLU A 418 -9.69 -10.92 12.15
N VAL A 419 -9.35 -10.55 10.92
CA VAL A 419 -9.99 -11.07 9.70
C VAL A 419 -9.91 -12.60 9.65
N LYS A 420 -8.73 -13.16 9.93
CA LYS A 420 -8.53 -14.61 9.99
C LYS A 420 -9.42 -15.26 11.04
N SER A 421 -9.46 -14.71 12.25
CA SER A 421 -10.31 -15.20 13.34
C SER A 421 -11.79 -15.22 12.95
N LEU A 422 -12.26 -14.15 12.31
CA LEU A 422 -13.64 -14.03 11.80
C LEU A 422 -13.95 -15.06 10.71
N LEU A 423 -13.01 -15.31 9.77
CA LEU A 423 -13.18 -16.32 8.72
C LEU A 423 -13.25 -17.73 9.29
N HIS A 424 -12.48 -18.05 10.33
CA HIS A 424 -12.55 -19.36 11.01
C HIS A 424 -13.90 -19.58 11.72
N ILE A 425 -14.45 -18.56 12.36
CA ILE A 425 -15.76 -18.62 13.00
C ILE A 425 -16.86 -18.91 11.97
N GLN A 426 -16.81 -18.24 10.79
CA GLN A 426 -17.78 -18.46 9.71
C GLN A 426 -17.74 -19.85 9.09
N THR A 427 -16.55 -20.48 9.05
CA THR A 427 -16.40 -21.85 8.50
C THR A 427 -16.79 -22.93 9.51
N SER A 428 -16.90 -22.60 10.79
CA SER A 428 -17.24 -23.52 11.88
C SER A 428 -18.71 -23.45 12.29
N ALA A 429 -19.48 -22.47 11.80
CA ALA A 429 -20.91 -22.27 12.00
C ALA A 429 -21.71 -22.77 10.78
#